data_23758f670db03a57d3ff13a90f591636
#
_entry.id   23758f670db03a57d3ff13a90f591636
#
_cell.length_a   1.000
_cell.length_b   1.000
_cell.length_c   1.000
_cell.angle_alpha   90.00
_cell.angle_beta   90.00
_cell.angle_gamma   90.00
#
_symmetry.space_group_name_H-M   'P 1'
#
loop_
_entity.id
_entity.type
_entity.pdbx_description
1 polymer ?
#
loop_
_entity_poly.entity_id
_entity_poly.type
_entity_poly.pdbx_seq_one_letter_code
_entity_poly.pdbx_strand_id
1 'polypeptide(L)'
;MKKLMKTLSVLLSATLCMTLLFGCGSKESSSVDVKNAQNLADLKGAKIAAQAGTFHADALTQIEDVKSSTYPEFADLLTALKSGAIDGYVAEEPTALSVCKSDDTLTYLPLKNNDTGFTATAADVGIAIGLKKGSDLKEKINAVLDGVTEQQKADLMEQIVSICSGETVDAFAISCDAPASPAGTLKVAMECAYEPYNWTDMGDVSFGAVPISGEGKDGLYANGYDVQIAKYVAYSLGMDLEIYAFDWNSLLPALESGTVDAIVAGMSPTAEREKEIDFTQTYYESNLVIIIQK
;
A
#
# COMPACT_ATOMS: atom_id res chain seq x y z
N MET A 1 32.42 41.78 -52.46
CA MET A 1 32.59 41.11 -51.16
C MET A 1 31.30 40.89 -50.39
N LYS A 2 30.30 41.80 -50.41
CA LYS A 2 29.02 41.63 -49.65
C LYS A 2 28.02 40.57 -50.17
N LYS A 3 28.14 40.14 -51.45
CA LYS A 3 27.26 39.09 -52.03
C LYS A 3 27.79 37.67 -51.80
N LEU A 4 29.09 37.49 -51.56
CA LEU A 4 29.68 36.18 -51.32
C LEU A 4 29.47 35.70 -49.87
N MET A 5 29.29 36.61 -48.90
CA MET A 5 29.00 36.28 -47.49
C MET A 5 27.57 35.89 -47.24
N LYS A 6 26.59 36.27 -48.08
CA LYS A 6 25.18 35.90 -47.93
C LYS A 6 24.90 34.47 -48.40
N THR A 7 25.63 33.94 -49.35
CA THR A 7 25.49 32.58 -49.86
C THR A 7 26.17 31.54 -48.94
N LEU A 8 27.20 31.96 -48.22
CA LEU A 8 27.90 31.06 -47.27
C LEU A 8 27.13 30.85 -45.97
N SER A 9 26.33 31.85 -45.52
CA SER A 9 25.49 31.74 -44.31
C SER A 9 24.23 30.92 -44.53
N VAL A 10 23.74 30.78 -45.74
CA VAL A 10 22.54 29.96 -46.05
C VAL A 10 22.92 28.48 -46.20
N LEU A 11 24.15 28.18 -46.65
CA LEU A 11 24.61 26.78 -46.73
C LEU A 11 25.03 26.20 -45.37
N LEU A 12 25.40 27.04 -44.38
CA LEU A 12 25.75 26.58 -43.05
C LEU A 12 24.54 26.35 -42.16
N SER A 13 23.40 27.02 -42.41
CA SER A 13 22.14 26.79 -41.69
C SER A 13 21.34 25.58 -42.19
N ALA A 14 21.57 25.15 -43.46
CA ALA A 14 20.91 23.95 -43.98
C ALA A 14 21.57 22.63 -43.53
N THR A 15 22.86 22.67 -43.17
CA THR A 15 23.58 21.48 -42.72
C THR A 15 23.40 21.21 -41.21
N LEU A 16 22.93 22.22 -40.44
CA LEU A 16 22.71 22.07 -38.99
C LEU A 16 21.31 21.56 -38.63
N CYS A 17 20.36 21.57 -39.58
CA CYS A 17 18.99 21.06 -39.38
C CYS A 17 18.82 19.58 -39.73
N MET A 18 19.84 18.89 -40.25
CA MET A 18 19.76 17.46 -40.60
C MET A 18 20.34 16.49 -39.58
N THR A 19 20.85 16.99 -38.45
CA THR A 19 21.42 16.12 -37.41
C THR A 19 20.55 16.02 -36.14
N LEU A 20 19.31 16.53 -36.12
CA LEU A 20 18.40 16.46 -34.98
C LEU A 20 17.23 15.49 -35.16
N LEU A 21 17.27 14.58 -36.13
CA LEU A 21 16.20 13.60 -36.37
C LEU A 21 16.60 12.14 -36.10
N PHE A 22 17.71 11.89 -35.39
CA PHE A 22 18.05 10.56 -34.87
C PHE A 22 18.18 10.57 -33.34
N GLY A 23 17.21 11.17 -32.68
CA GLY A 23 16.97 11.05 -31.26
C GLY A 23 15.62 10.37 -31.04
N CYS A 24 15.35 9.27 -31.73
CA CYS A 24 14.42 8.27 -31.25
C CYS A 24 15.06 7.68 -30.01
N GLY A 25 14.73 8.21 -28.84
CA GLY A 25 14.93 7.52 -27.59
C GLY A 25 14.23 6.16 -27.76
N SER A 26 15.03 5.12 -28.00
CA SER A 26 14.55 3.77 -27.79
C SER A 26 14.06 3.76 -26.33
N LYS A 27 12.73 3.70 -26.12
CA LYS A 27 12.22 3.13 -24.90
C LYS A 27 13.02 1.83 -24.77
N GLU A 28 13.86 1.72 -23.76
CA GLU A 28 14.30 0.41 -23.31
C GLU A 28 13.03 -0.30 -22.87
N SER A 29 12.34 -0.94 -23.80
CA SER A 29 11.29 -1.87 -23.44
C SER A 29 12.00 -2.99 -22.69
N SER A 30 11.57 -3.30 -21.51
CA SER A 30 11.91 -4.52 -20.85
C SER A 30 11.77 -5.64 -21.89
N SER A 31 12.82 -6.44 -22.07
CA SER A 31 12.73 -7.63 -22.93
C SER A 31 12.04 -8.79 -22.21
N VAL A 32 11.62 -8.56 -20.95
CA VAL A 32 11.02 -9.57 -20.08
C VAL A 32 9.52 -9.63 -20.34
N ASP A 33 9.00 -10.80 -20.64
CA ASP A 33 7.57 -11.05 -20.76
C ASP A 33 6.97 -11.28 -19.37
N VAL A 34 6.72 -10.18 -18.64
CA VAL A 34 6.16 -10.26 -17.29
C VAL A 34 4.74 -10.80 -17.26
N LYS A 35 3.99 -10.72 -18.36
CA LYS A 35 2.58 -11.16 -18.43
C LYS A 35 2.40 -12.67 -18.30
N ASN A 36 3.40 -13.42 -18.74
CA ASN A 36 3.39 -14.89 -18.72
C ASN A 36 4.22 -15.47 -17.58
N ALA A 37 4.77 -14.64 -16.68
CA ALA A 37 5.55 -15.12 -15.55
C ALA A 37 4.72 -16.00 -14.61
N GLN A 38 5.27 -17.14 -14.22
CA GLN A 38 4.64 -18.10 -13.33
C GLN A 38 5.32 -18.16 -11.95
N ASN A 39 6.52 -17.61 -11.86
CA ASN A 39 7.33 -17.56 -10.64
C ASN A 39 8.33 -16.38 -10.71
N LEU A 40 9.03 -16.09 -9.59
CA LEU A 40 9.97 -14.98 -9.52
C LEU A 40 11.13 -15.09 -10.52
N ALA A 41 11.57 -16.28 -10.87
CA ALA A 41 12.70 -16.46 -11.81
C ALA A 41 12.36 -15.98 -13.23
N ASP A 42 11.09 -16.01 -13.61
CA ASP A 42 10.60 -15.52 -14.91
C ASP A 42 10.66 -13.99 -15.02
N LEU A 43 10.84 -13.30 -13.90
CA LEU A 43 10.92 -11.84 -13.80
C LEU A 43 12.36 -11.29 -13.85
N LYS A 44 13.33 -12.15 -14.10
CA LYS A 44 14.74 -11.74 -14.20
C LYS A 44 14.92 -10.57 -15.17
N GLY A 45 15.52 -9.48 -14.68
CA GLY A 45 15.79 -8.28 -15.47
C GLY A 45 14.58 -7.35 -15.69
N ALA A 46 13.40 -7.68 -15.15
CA ALA A 46 12.21 -6.84 -15.21
C ALA A 46 12.37 -5.57 -14.36
N LYS A 47 11.59 -4.53 -14.68
CA LYS A 47 11.50 -3.29 -13.90
C LYS A 47 10.37 -3.43 -12.88
N ILE A 48 10.70 -3.88 -11.68
CA ILE A 48 9.71 -4.07 -10.60
C ILE A 48 9.95 -3.03 -9.50
N ALA A 49 8.87 -2.44 -9.02
CA ALA A 49 8.92 -1.42 -7.98
C ALA A 49 8.18 -1.86 -6.71
N ALA A 50 8.41 -1.11 -5.63
CA ALA A 50 7.71 -1.27 -4.36
C ALA A 50 7.63 0.06 -3.60
N GLN A 51 6.79 0.13 -2.56
CA GLN A 51 6.75 1.29 -1.67
C GLN A 51 8.03 1.33 -0.82
N ALA A 52 8.62 2.51 -0.70
CA ALA A 52 9.84 2.73 0.06
C ALA A 52 9.63 2.48 1.56
N GLY A 53 10.61 1.87 2.24
CA GLY A 53 10.57 1.60 3.68
C GLY A 53 9.63 0.46 4.08
N THR A 54 9.24 -0.40 3.14
CA THR A 54 8.40 -1.58 3.37
C THR A 54 9.16 -2.88 3.13
N PHE A 55 8.66 -3.99 3.68
CA PHE A 55 9.16 -5.32 3.33
C PHE A 55 9.05 -5.61 1.82
N HIS A 56 8.07 -5.02 1.13
CA HIS A 56 7.96 -5.14 -0.34
C HIS A 56 9.23 -4.67 -1.07
N ALA A 57 9.85 -3.58 -0.59
CA ALA A 57 11.10 -3.07 -1.18
C ALA A 57 12.27 -4.03 -0.93
N ASP A 58 12.35 -4.61 0.26
CA ASP A 58 13.39 -5.60 0.61
C ASP A 58 13.21 -6.89 -0.21
N ALA A 59 11.97 -7.32 -0.42
CA ALA A 59 11.62 -8.51 -1.18
C ALA A 59 12.06 -8.43 -2.66
N LEU A 60 12.20 -7.23 -3.25
CA LEU A 60 12.69 -7.05 -4.62
C LEU A 60 14.06 -7.69 -4.84
N THR A 61 14.91 -7.78 -3.81
CA THR A 61 16.24 -8.39 -3.88
C THR A 61 16.20 -9.90 -4.20
N GLN A 62 15.04 -10.54 -4.08
CA GLN A 62 14.84 -11.95 -4.39
C GLN A 62 14.63 -12.20 -5.89
N ILE A 63 14.44 -11.16 -6.70
CA ILE A 63 14.32 -11.28 -8.17
C ILE A 63 15.71 -11.05 -8.78
N GLU A 64 16.23 -12.05 -9.51
CA GLU A 64 17.56 -11.99 -10.13
C GLU A 64 17.64 -10.85 -11.15
N ASP A 65 18.70 -10.03 -11.08
CA ASP A 65 18.98 -8.92 -12.00
C ASP A 65 17.80 -7.92 -12.13
N VAL A 66 16.90 -7.85 -11.16
CA VAL A 66 15.77 -6.89 -11.16
C VAL A 66 16.26 -5.46 -11.33
N LYS A 67 15.56 -4.68 -12.15
CA LYS A 67 15.72 -3.22 -12.23
C LYS A 67 14.77 -2.58 -11.22
N SER A 68 15.16 -2.64 -9.94
CA SER A 68 14.31 -2.19 -8.85
C SER A 68 14.23 -0.67 -8.74
N SER A 69 13.08 -0.17 -8.32
CA SER A 69 12.85 1.22 -7.90
C SER A 69 11.87 1.26 -6.75
N THR A 70 11.91 2.33 -5.97
CA THR A 70 10.96 2.54 -4.88
C THR A 70 10.25 3.89 -5.02
N TYR A 71 9.00 3.94 -4.58
CA TYR A 71 8.15 5.12 -4.61
C TYR A 71 7.61 5.39 -3.20
N PRO A 72 7.31 6.65 -2.84
CA PRO A 72 6.81 6.96 -1.50
C PRO A 72 5.41 6.40 -1.24
N GLU A 73 4.53 6.41 -2.25
CA GLU A 73 3.11 6.09 -2.13
C GLU A 73 2.68 5.00 -3.13
N PHE A 74 1.66 4.20 -2.80
CA PHE A 74 1.05 3.23 -3.74
C PHE A 74 0.44 3.89 -4.97
N ALA A 75 -0.11 5.09 -4.85
CA ALA A 75 -0.63 5.87 -5.98
C ALA A 75 0.46 6.21 -7.02
N ASP A 76 1.69 6.44 -6.56
CA ASP A 76 2.83 6.69 -7.44
C ASP A 76 3.25 5.42 -8.19
N LEU A 77 3.21 4.25 -7.52
CA LEU A 77 3.46 2.94 -8.13
C LEU A 77 2.45 2.66 -9.25
N LEU A 78 1.17 2.89 -9.00
CA LEU A 78 0.11 2.73 -9.99
C LEU A 78 0.33 3.67 -11.19
N THR A 79 0.68 4.92 -10.94
CA THR A 79 0.99 5.90 -11.98
C THR A 79 2.21 5.48 -12.82
N ALA A 80 3.28 5.01 -12.18
CA ALA A 80 4.48 4.51 -12.84
C ALA A 80 4.19 3.27 -13.70
N LEU A 81 3.36 2.34 -13.21
CA LEU A 81 2.92 1.17 -13.97
C LEU A 81 2.11 1.59 -15.21
N LYS A 82 1.10 2.43 -15.04
CA LYS A 82 0.24 2.90 -16.15
C LYS A 82 1.00 3.69 -17.21
N SER A 83 2.04 4.42 -16.82
CA SER A 83 2.91 5.14 -17.77
C SER A 83 3.94 4.24 -18.47
N GLY A 84 4.10 2.99 -18.05
CA GLY A 84 5.12 2.05 -18.55
C GLY A 84 6.54 2.38 -18.07
N ALA A 85 6.68 3.17 -17.00
CA ALA A 85 7.97 3.42 -16.36
C ALA A 85 8.50 2.16 -15.66
N ILE A 86 7.59 1.36 -15.10
CA ILE A 86 7.84 0.03 -14.50
C ILE A 86 7.00 -1.03 -15.20
N ASP A 87 7.42 -2.30 -15.09
CA ASP A 87 6.73 -3.46 -15.64
C ASP A 87 5.72 -4.05 -14.64
N GLY A 88 5.93 -3.82 -13.35
CA GLY A 88 5.05 -4.23 -12.26
C GLY A 88 5.47 -3.67 -10.92
N TYR A 89 4.64 -3.85 -9.90
CA TYR A 89 4.99 -3.51 -8.52
C TYR A 89 4.47 -4.54 -7.52
N VAL A 90 5.20 -4.70 -6.42
CA VAL A 90 4.86 -5.63 -5.33
C VAL A 90 3.74 -5.03 -4.48
N ALA A 91 2.75 -5.84 -4.16
CA ALA A 91 1.67 -5.54 -3.21
C ALA A 91 1.16 -6.85 -2.57
N GLU A 92 0.34 -6.74 -1.54
CA GLU A 92 -0.43 -7.87 -1.03
C GLU A 92 -1.59 -8.23 -1.98
N GLU A 93 -1.98 -9.49 -1.97
CA GLU A 93 -3.06 -10.01 -2.82
C GLU A 93 -4.39 -9.25 -2.68
N PRO A 94 -4.88 -8.83 -1.48
CA PRO A 94 -6.08 -8.00 -1.37
C PRO A 94 -5.98 -6.67 -2.11
N THR A 95 -4.82 -6.00 -2.08
CA THR A 95 -4.57 -4.77 -2.86
C THR A 95 -4.65 -5.04 -4.36
N ALA A 96 -4.05 -6.14 -4.82
CA ALA A 96 -4.15 -6.53 -6.22
C ALA A 96 -5.60 -6.82 -6.64
N LEU A 97 -6.38 -7.50 -5.81
CA LEU A 97 -7.80 -7.76 -6.07
C LEU A 97 -8.60 -6.45 -6.18
N SER A 98 -8.41 -5.51 -5.24
CA SER A 98 -9.08 -4.20 -5.26
C SER A 98 -8.73 -3.40 -6.52
N VAL A 99 -7.45 -3.23 -6.81
CA VAL A 99 -6.96 -2.45 -7.95
C VAL A 99 -7.40 -3.07 -9.29
N CYS A 100 -7.30 -4.39 -9.45
CA CYS A 100 -7.72 -5.07 -10.68
C CYS A 100 -9.24 -5.11 -10.87
N LYS A 101 -10.02 -5.02 -9.80
CA LYS A 101 -11.47 -4.92 -9.87
C LYS A 101 -11.92 -3.51 -10.27
N SER A 102 -11.17 -2.49 -9.87
CA SER A 102 -11.42 -1.07 -10.17
C SER A 102 -10.87 -0.65 -11.54
N ASP A 103 -9.86 -1.35 -12.08
CA ASP A 103 -9.21 -1.03 -13.36
C ASP A 103 -8.99 -2.32 -14.19
N ASP A 104 -9.80 -2.48 -15.22
CA ASP A 104 -9.80 -3.67 -16.09
C ASP A 104 -8.56 -3.77 -17.00
N THR A 105 -7.71 -2.76 -17.05
CA THR A 105 -6.42 -2.77 -17.78
C THR A 105 -5.31 -3.43 -16.97
N LEU A 106 -5.55 -3.70 -15.71
CA LEU A 106 -4.59 -4.28 -14.76
C LEU A 106 -4.90 -5.75 -14.48
N THR A 107 -3.88 -6.47 -14.11
CA THR A 107 -3.94 -7.84 -13.57
C THR A 107 -2.80 -8.03 -12.59
N TYR A 108 -2.72 -9.19 -11.98
CA TYR A 108 -1.59 -9.54 -11.12
C TYR A 108 -1.11 -10.96 -11.37
N LEU A 109 0.14 -11.22 -11.03
CA LEU A 109 0.71 -12.56 -11.04
C LEU A 109 0.34 -13.24 -9.72
N PRO A 110 -0.42 -14.36 -9.76
CA PRO A 110 -0.91 -15.03 -8.54
C PRO A 110 0.20 -15.87 -7.89
N LEU A 111 1.25 -15.19 -7.44
CA LEU A 111 2.39 -15.80 -6.77
C LEU A 111 1.99 -16.27 -5.37
N LYS A 112 2.64 -17.36 -4.92
CA LYS A 112 2.41 -17.91 -3.58
C LYS A 112 3.70 -17.84 -2.79
N ASN A 113 3.66 -17.22 -1.63
CA ASN A 113 4.80 -17.13 -0.72
C ASN A 113 5.40 -18.53 -0.46
N ASN A 114 6.74 -18.59 -0.46
CA ASN A 114 7.51 -19.81 -0.21
C ASN A 114 7.29 -20.96 -1.24
N ASP A 115 6.69 -20.67 -2.39
CA ASP A 115 6.48 -21.62 -3.49
C ASP A 115 6.87 -20.97 -4.84
N THR A 116 5.94 -20.32 -5.51
CA THR A 116 6.19 -19.61 -6.78
C THR A 116 6.55 -18.13 -6.59
N GLY A 117 6.29 -17.59 -5.42
CA GLY A 117 6.48 -16.19 -5.03
C GLY A 117 7.67 -15.95 -4.12
N PHE A 118 7.57 -14.90 -3.35
CA PHE A 118 8.63 -14.45 -2.45
C PHE A 118 8.81 -15.42 -1.27
N THR A 119 10.06 -15.61 -0.86
CA THR A 119 10.37 -16.25 0.43
C THR A 119 10.10 -15.24 1.53
N ALA A 120 9.17 -15.57 2.41
CA ALA A 120 8.73 -14.70 3.48
C ALA A 120 8.36 -15.51 4.73
N THR A 121 8.60 -14.95 5.91
CA THR A 121 8.09 -15.48 7.17
C THR A 121 6.65 -15.00 7.40
N ALA A 122 5.92 -15.62 8.34
CA ALA A 122 4.60 -15.13 8.75
C ALA A 122 4.65 -13.68 9.28
N ALA A 123 5.76 -13.28 9.91
CA ALA A 123 5.97 -11.91 10.37
C ALA A 123 6.17 -10.91 9.22
N ASP A 124 6.73 -11.33 8.10
CA ASP A 124 6.98 -10.46 6.94
C ASP A 124 5.69 -10.16 6.17
N VAL A 125 4.77 -11.11 6.10
CA VAL A 125 3.51 -11.02 5.33
C VAL A 125 2.28 -10.85 6.20
N GLY A 126 2.42 -11.02 7.52
CA GLY A 126 1.39 -10.70 8.48
C GLY A 126 1.34 -9.21 8.76
N ILE A 127 0.18 -8.69 9.08
CA ILE A 127 0.01 -7.31 9.54
C ILE A 127 -0.48 -7.29 10.98
N ALA A 128 0.06 -6.37 11.78
CA ALA A 128 -0.19 -6.29 13.21
C ALA A 128 -0.31 -4.82 13.68
N ILE A 129 -0.91 -4.61 14.83
CA ILE A 129 -1.03 -3.29 15.43
C ILE A 129 0.29 -2.95 16.12
N GLY A 130 0.93 -1.85 15.67
CA GLY A 130 2.13 -1.30 16.30
C GLY A 130 1.79 -0.49 17.54
N LEU A 131 2.55 -0.69 18.60
CA LEU A 131 2.36 -0.07 19.92
C LEU A 131 3.70 0.42 20.47
N LYS A 132 3.68 1.46 21.28
CA LYS A 132 4.88 1.88 22.01
C LYS A 132 5.43 0.74 22.86
N LYS A 133 6.77 0.61 22.94
CA LYS A 133 7.44 -0.41 23.77
C LYS A 133 6.91 -0.42 25.19
N GLY A 134 6.51 -1.61 25.65
CA GLY A 134 5.98 -1.83 26.99
C GLY A 134 4.57 -1.28 27.22
N SER A 135 3.81 -1.05 26.15
CA SER A 135 2.42 -0.58 26.25
C SER A 135 1.52 -1.63 26.90
N ASP A 136 0.74 -1.22 27.90
CA ASP A 136 -0.28 -2.05 28.55
C ASP A 136 -1.46 -2.41 27.61
N LEU A 137 -1.52 -1.79 26.43
CA LEU A 137 -2.57 -2.06 25.43
C LEU A 137 -2.33 -3.39 24.71
N LYS A 138 -1.09 -3.87 24.58
CA LYS A 138 -0.75 -5.08 23.82
C LYS A 138 -1.60 -6.29 24.21
N GLU A 139 -1.55 -6.66 25.49
CA GLU A 139 -2.28 -7.83 25.97
C GLU A 139 -3.80 -7.66 25.88
N LYS A 140 -4.29 -6.44 26.10
CA LYS A 140 -5.72 -6.13 26.02
C LYS A 140 -6.21 -6.25 24.56
N ILE A 141 -5.44 -5.73 23.61
CA ILE A 141 -5.76 -5.81 22.18
C ILE A 141 -5.68 -7.27 21.70
N ASN A 142 -4.64 -8.01 22.10
CA ASN A 142 -4.53 -9.43 21.76
C ASN A 142 -5.74 -10.21 22.24
N ALA A 143 -6.20 -9.99 23.47
CA ALA A 143 -7.40 -10.64 24.00
C ALA A 143 -8.69 -10.31 23.20
N VAL A 144 -8.79 -9.10 22.61
CA VAL A 144 -9.87 -8.72 21.70
C VAL A 144 -9.73 -9.45 20.36
N LEU A 145 -8.53 -9.49 19.79
CA LEU A 145 -8.25 -10.14 18.50
C LEU A 145 -8.41 -11.67 18.57
N ASP A 146 -8.14 -12.30 19.73
CA ASP A 146 -8.40 -13.73 19.97
C ASP A 146 -9.89 -14.12 19.81
N GLY A 147 -10.78 -13.16 19.96
CA GLY A 147 -12.22 -13.34 19.73
C GLY A 147 -12.63 -13.38 18.28
N VAL A 148 -11.71 -13.08 17.33
CA VAL A 148 -12.00 -13.01 15.87
C VAL A 148 -11.50 -14.25 15.18
N THR A 149 -12.38 -14.97 14.51
CA THR A 149 -12.03 -16.17 13.74
C THR A 149 -11.39 -15.82 12.39
N GLU A 150 -10.58 -16.73 11.83
CA GLU A 150 -9.98 -16.57 10.49
C GLU A 150 -11.06 -16.39 9.40
N GLN A 151 -12.21 -17.04 9.54
CA GLN A 151 -13.33 -16.85 8.62
C GLN A 151 -13.87 -15.42 8.66
N GLN A 152 -14.06 -14.84 9.86
CA GLN A 152 -14.51 -13.46 9.99
C GLN A 152 -13.51 -12.47 9.41
N LYS A 153 -12.21 -12.72 9.55
CA LYS A 153 -11.14 -11.91 8.94
C LYS A 153 -11.23 -11.96 7.41
N ALA A 154 -11.41 -13.15 6.84
CA ALA A 154 -11.57 -13.34 5.40
C ALA A 154 -12.84 -12.67 4.87
N ASP A 155 -13.98 -12.88 5.54
CA ASP A 155 -15.27 -12.30 5.17
C ASP A 155 -15.21 -10.76 5.21
N LEU A 156 -14.55 -10.18 6.24
CA LEU A 156 -14.35 -8.74 6.32
C LEU A 156 -13.53 -8.22 5.15
N MET A 157 -12.42 -8.90 4.79
CA MET A 157 -11.59 -8.49 3.67
C MET A 157 -12.38 -8.53 2.34
N GLU A 158 -13.16 -9.58 2.10
CA GLU A 158 -14.02 -9.68 0.93
C GLU A 158 -15.04 -8.53 0.86
N GLN A 159 -15.68 -8.21 1.99
CA GLN A 159 -16.61 -7.08 2.10
C GLN A 159 -15.95 -5.74 1.79
N ILE A 160 -14.73 -5.53 2.30
CA ILE A 160 -13.97 -4.29 2.07
C ILE A 160 -13.53 -4.17 0.59
N VAL A 161 -13.04 -5.25 -0.03
CA VAL A 161 -12.72 -5.27 -1.48
C VAL A 161 -13.97 -4.98 -2.33
N SER A 162 -15.15 -5.46 -1.90
CA SER A 162 -16.42 -5.15 -2.57
C SER A 162 -16.78 -3.66 -2.46
N ILE A 163 -16.56 -3.03 -1.29
CA ILE A 163 -16.77 -1.58 -1.10
C ILE A 163 -15.83 -0.77 -2.00
N CYS A 164 -14.55 -1.14 -2.11
CA CYS A 164 -13.60 -0.47 -3.03
C CYS A 164 -14.06 -0.48 -4.48
N SER A 165 -14.85 -1.48 -4.88
CA SER A 165 -15.43 -1.57 -6.23
C SER A 165 -16.83 -0.94 -6.36
N GLY A 166 -17.30 -0.20 -5.34
CA GLY A 166 -18.58 0.51 -5.33
C GLY A 166 -19.79 -0.34 -4.96
N GLU A 167 -19.59 -1.57 -4.46
CA GLU A 167 -20.67 -2.38 -3.91
C GLU A 167 -21.02 -1.90 -2.48
N THR A 168 -22.20 -2.25 -2.00
CA THR A 168 -22.67 -1.93 -0.65
C THR A 168 -22.74 -3.17 0.21
N VAL A 169 -22.45 -3.03 1.50
CA VAL A 169 -22.65 -4.08 2.51
C VAL A 169 -23.59 -3.58 3.59
N ASP A 170 -24.41 -4.46 4.14
CA ASP A 170 -25.39 -4.11 5.20
C ASP A 170 -24.76 -4.15 6.60
N ALA A 171 -23.77 -5.01 6.81
CA ALA A 171 -23.04 -5.15 8.06
C ALA A 171 -21.69 -5.81 7.82
N PHE A 172 -20.69 -5.46 8.64
CA PHE A 172 -19.39 -6.11 8.61
C PHE A 172 -19.34 -7.41 9.41
N ALA A 173 -18.55 -8.37 8.93
CA ALA A 173 -18.28 -9.66 9.60
C ALA A 173 -17.60 -9.48 10.97
N ILE A 174 -16.85 -8.38 11.14
CA ILE A 174 -16.26 -7.96 12.41
C ILE A 174 -16.81 -6.58 12.74
N SER A 175 -17.59 -6.47 13.80
CA SER A 175 -18.17 -5.20 14.24
C SER A 175 -18.42 -5.19 15.75
N CYS A 176 -18.43 -4.00 16.32
CA CYS A 176 -18.82 -3.75 17.70
C CYS A 176 -19.49 -2.37 17.76
N ASP A 177 -20.51 -2.24 18.61
CA ASP A 177 -21.18 -0.96 18.81
C ASP A 177 -20.27 0.00 19.59
N ALA A 178 -20.32 1.28 19.23
CA ALA A 178 -19.62 2.32 19.97
C ALA A 178 -20.12 2.37 21.43
N PRO A 179 -19.20 2.52 22.40
CA PRO A 179 -19.57 2.59 23.81
C PRO A 179 -20.41 3.84 24.08
N ALA A 180 -21.53 3.68 24.81
CA ALA A 180 -22.39 4.82 25.17
C ALA A 180 -21.70 5.85 26.10
N SER A 181 -20.66 5.42 26.83
CA SER A 181 -19.86 6.25 27.74
C SER A 181 -18.40 5.76 27.63
N PRO A 182 -17.62 6.29 26.69
CA PRO A 182 -16.24 5.85 26.50
C PRO A 182 -15.38 6.11 27.75
N ALA A 183 -14.53 5.13 28.11
CA ALA A 183 -13.58 5.25 29.21
C ALA A 183 -12.33 6.07 28.82
N GLY A 184 -12.19 6.41 27.54
CA GLY A 184 -11.08 7.16 26.96
C GLY A 184 -11.16 7.08 25.44
N THR A 185 -10.10 7.51 24.77
CA THR A 185 -9.98 7.51 23.32
C THR A 185 -8.74 6.73 22.91
N LEU A 186 -8.87 5.81 21.97
CA LEU A 186 -7.74 5.18 21.28
C LEU A 186 -7.38 6.03 20.06
N LYS A 187 -6.19 6.61 20.07
CA LYS A 187 -5.67 7.41 18.95
C LYS A 187 -4.83 6.53 18.04
N VAL A 188 -5.24 6.42 16.79
CA VAL A 188 -4.63 5.51 15.81
C VAL A 188 -4.04 6.29 14.65
N ALA A 189 -2.79 5.99 14.29
CA ALA A 189 -2.18 6.46 13.05
C ALA A 189 -2.42 5.46 11.91
N MET A 190 -2.77 5.97 10.74
CA MET A 190 -2.91 5.26 9.47
C MET A 190 -2.30 6.09 8.35
N GLU A 191 -1.96 5.44 7.21
CA GLU A 191 -1.54 6.16 6.01
C GLU A 191 -2.75 6.78 5.29
N CYS A 192 -3.89 6.11 5.33
CA CYS A 192 -5.14 6.47 4.63
C CYS A 192 -4.98 6.63 3.11
N ALA A 193 -4.03 5.89 2.53
CA ALA A 193 -3.69 5.90 1.10
C ALA A 193 -3.42 4.49 0.53
N TYR A 194 -3.76 3.43 1.26
CA TYR A 194 -3.46 2.04 0.92
C TYR A 194 -4.73 1.16 0.89
N GLU A 195 -5.43 1.12 -0.25
CA GLU A 195 -6.58 0.20 -0.46
C GLU A 195 -6.13 -1.27 -0.55
N PRO A 196 -6.92 -2.20 -0.02
CA PRO A 196 -8.17 -2.08 0.74
C PRO A 196 -7.97 -1.96 2.25
N TYR A 197 -6.72 -1.80 2.71
CA TYR A 197 -6.42 -1.75 4.15
C TYR A 197 -6.89 -0.45 4.79
N ASN A 198 -6.50 0.70 4.24
CA ASN A 198 -6.92 2.00 4.73
C ASN A 198 -6.82 3.06 3.61
N TRP A 199 -7.91 3.78 3.34
CA TRP A 199 -7.96 4.86 2.34
C TRP A 199 -8.78 6.04 2.83
N THR A 200 -8.74 7.16 2.09
CA THR A 200 -9.52 8.36 2.38
C THR A 200 -10.75 8.46 1.49
N ASP A 201 -11.94 8.50 2.08
CA ASP A 201 -13.19 8.86 1.43
C ASP A 201 -13.43 10.37 1.50
N MET A 202 -13.98 10.95 0.43
CA MET A 202 -14.38 12.36 0.32
C MET A 202 -15.77 12.45 -0.32
N GLY A 203 -16.66 13.27 0.25
CA GLY A 203 -18.01 13.49 -0.28
C GLY A 203 -18.96 12.36 0.09
N ASP A 204 -19.29 11.47 -0.86
CA ASP A 204 -20.11 10.29 -0.57
C ASP A 204 -19.27 9.28 0.22
N VAL A 205 -19.59 9.17 1.49
CA VAL A 205 -18.81 8.37 2.45
C VAL A 205 -19.27 6.93 2.43
N SER A 206 -18.37 6.01 2.16
CA SER A 206 -18.67 4.57 2.15
C SER A 206 -19.05 4.06 3.54
N PHE A 207 -19.84 2.98 3.58
CA PHE A 207 -20.30 2.38 4.83
C PHE A 207 -19.14 2.05 5.76
N GLY A 208 -19.25 2.45 7.01
CA GLY A 208 -18.30 2.13 8.08
C GLY A 208 -17.10 3.09 8.22
N ALA A 209 -16.98 4.11 7.35
CA ALA A 209 -15.91 5.10 7.44
C ALA A 209 -15.95 5.92 8.75
N VAL A 210 -14.79 6.39 9.17
CA VAL A 210 -14.56 7.16 10.40
C VAL A 210 -13.93 8.50 10.03
N PRO A 211 -14.38 9.64 10.60
CA PRO A 211 -13.75 10.93 10.35
C PRO A 211 -12.24 10.89 10.63
N ILE A 212 -11.43 11.48 9.74
CA ILE A 212 -10.01 11.70 10.01
C ILE A 212 -9.87 12.91 10.92
N SER A 213 -9.16 12.73 12.04
CA SER A 213 -8.92 13.75 13.03
C SER A 213 -7.73 14.64 12.64
N GLY A 214 -7.74 15.90 13.11
CA GLY A 214 -6.65 16.86 12.94
C GLY A 214 -7.04 18.10 12.16
N GLU A 215 -6.16 19.12 12.18
CA GLU A 215 -6.39 20.39 11.49
C GLU A 215 -6.42 20.18 9.96
N GLY A 216 -7.40 20.79 9.30
CA GLY A 216 -7.55 20.71 7.84
C GLY A 216 -8.06 19.37 7.31
N LYS A 217 -8.57 18.49 8.17
CA LYS A 217 -9.12 17.19 7.79
C LYS A 217 -10.66 17.16 7.74
N ASP A 218 -11.32 18.30 7.88
CA ASP A 218 -12.78 18.37 7.83
C ASP A 218 -13.34 17.80 6.53
N GLY A 219 -14.30 16.88 6.66
CA GLY A 219 -14.94 16.20 5.51
C GLY A 219 -14.11 15.08 4.88
N LEU A 220 -12.98 14.70 5.49
CA LEU A 220 -12.20 13.52 5.12
C LEU A 220 -12.51 12.37 6.08
N TYR A 221 -12.64 11.17 5.54
CA TYR A 221 -12.98 9.97 6.31
C TYR A 221 -12.02 8.85 5.95
N ALA A 222 -11.53 8.14 6.96
CA ALA A 222 -10.78 6.91 6.78
C ALA A 222 -11.74 5.73 6.62
N ASN A 223 -11.49 4.84 5.66
CA ASN A 223 -12.18 3.58 5.52
C ASN A 223 -11.20 2.45 5.18
N GLY A 224 -11.63 1.21 5.30
CA GLY A 224 -10.82 0.03 5.00
C GLY A 224 -10.79 -1.01 6.09
N TYR A 225 -10.09 -2.09 5.79
CA TYR A 225 -9.93 -3.23 6.68
C TYR A 225 -9.35 -2.81 8.04
N ASP A 226 -8.27 -2.04 8.02
CA ASP A 226 -7.60 -1.52 9.22
C ASP A 226 -8.52 -0.64 10.06
N VAL A 227 -9.38 0.15 9.39
CA VAL A 227 -10.36 1.00 10.08
C VAL A 227 -11.38 0.18 10.83
N GLN A 228 -11.89 -0.93 10.24
CA GLN A 228 -12.85 -1.79 10.92
C GLN A 228 -12.20 -2.57 12.08
N ILE A 229 -10.96 -3.01 11.92
CA ILE A 229 -10.18 -3.62 13.02
C ILE A 229 -9.94 -2.61 14.14
N ALA A 230 -9.53 -1.37 13.83
CA ALA A 230 -9.33 -0.33 14.84
C ALA A 230 -10.64 0.01 15.59
N LYS A 231 -11.78 0.10 14.89
CA LYS A 231 -13.11 0.27 15.50
C LYS A 231 -13.44 -0.87 16.44
N TYR A 232 -13.30 -2.11 15.95
CA TYR A 232 -13.60 -3.30 16.75
C TYR A 232 -12.76 -3.34 18.02
N VAL A 233 -11.46 -3.06 17.91
CA VAL A 233 -10.54 -3.02 19.04
C VAL A 233 -10.92 -1.91 20.02
N ALA A 234 -11.04 -0.66 19.57
CA ALA A 234 -11.36 0.47 20.43
C ALA A 234 -12.68 0.26 21.18
N TYR A 235 -13.73 -0.10 20.48
CA TYR A 235 -15.07 -0.25 21.04
C TYR A 235 -15.16 -1.47 21.98
N SER A 236 -14.49 -2.57 21.66
CA SER A 236 -14.39 -3.75 22.57
C SER A 236 -13.64 -3.43 23.86
N LEU A 237 -12.71 -2.47 23.81
CA LEU A 237 -12.02 -1.95 25.00
C LEU A 237 -12.82 -0.89 25.76
N GLY A 238 -14.02 -0.54 25.29
CA GLY A 238 -14.85 0.51 25.86
C GLY A 238 -14.30 1.93 25.62
N MET A 239 -13.48 2.11 24.59
CA MET A 239 -12.85 3.38 24.23
C MET A 239 -13.51 3.97 22.97
N ASP A 240 -13.45 5.28 22.82
CA ASP A 240 -13.73 5.95 21.55
C ASP A 240 -12.53 5.81 20.61
N LEU A 241 -12.72 6.09 19.31
CA LEU A 241 -11.69 5.99 18.28
C LEU A 241 -11.44 7.34 17.62
N GLU A 242 -10.19 7.75 17.56
CA GLU A 242 -9.70 8.85 16.72
C GLU A 242 -8.66 8.32 15.73
N ILE A 243 -8.82 8.63 14.43
CA ILE A 243 -7.89 8.25 13.37
C ILE A 243 -7.15 9.48 12.87
N TYR A 244 -5.83 9.39 12.81
CA TYR A 244 -4.93 10.43 12.31
C TYR A 244 -4.21 9.91 11.06
N ALA A 245 -4.30 10.64 9.94
CA ALA A 245 -3.61 10.31 8.70
C ALA A 245 -2.21 10.91 8.69
N PHE A 246 -1.20 10.08 8.41
CA PHE A 246 0.21 10.44 8.28
C PHE A 246 0.82 9.80 7.04
N ASP A 247 1.86 10.42 6.48
CA ASP A 247 2.72 9.73 5.52
C ASP A 247 3.37 8.51 6.16
N TRP A 248 3.64 7.46 5.38
CA TRP A 248 4.20 6.20 5.87
C TRP A 248 5.39 6.37 6.82
N ASN A 249 6.37 7.18 6.43
CA ASN A 249 7.58 7.42 7.22
C ASN A 249 7.33 8.22 8.51
N SER A 250 6.15 8.80 8.69
CA SER A 250 5.76 9.59 9.88
C SER A 250 5.01 8.76 10.92
N LEU A 251 4.60 7.52 10.59
CA LEU A 251 3.82 6.66 11.49
C LEU A 251 4.60 6.30 12.76
N LEU A 252 5.84 5.80 12.63
CA LEU A 252 6.68 5.46 13.79
C LEU A 252 7.00 6.68 14.66
N PRO A 253 7.47 7.81 14.10
CA PRO A 253 7.66 9.05 14.86
C PRO A 253 6.42 9.52 15.62
N ALA A 254 5.21 9.41 15.02
CA ALA A 254 3.96 9.79 15.68
C ALA A 254 3.65 8.90 16.90
N LEU A 255 3.92 7.60 16.79
CA LEU A 255 3.77 6.64 17.89
C LEU A 255 4.82 6.91 18.99
N GLU A 256 6.09 7.07 18.64
CA GLU A 256 7.18 7.30 19.59
C GLU A 256 7.00 8.59 20.39
N SER A 257 6.55 9.65 19.75
CA SER A 257 6.26 10.95 20.42
C SER A 257 5.05 10.87 21.35
N GLY A 258 4.20 9.84 21.21
CA GLY A 258 2.93 9.74 21.94
C GLY A 258 1.83 10.62 21.38
N THR A 259 1.93 11.08 20.14
CA THR A 259 0.86 11.76 19.42
C THR A 259 -0.32 10.80 19.20
N VAL A 260 -0.01 9.52 18.97
CA VAL A 260 -0.97 8.43 18.85
C VAL A 260 -0.60 7.28 19.81
N ASP A 261 -1.57 6.40 20.09
CA ASP A 261 -1.42 5.26 20.98
C ASP A 261 -1.06 3.98 20.21
N ALA A 262 -1.45 3.91 18.94
CA ALA A 262 -1.27 2.74 18.08
C ALA A 262 -1.07 3.12 16.61
N ILE A 263 -0.44 2.22 15.84
CA ILE A 263 -0.40 2.23 14.37
C ILE A 263 -1.21 1.05 13.86
N VAL A 264 -2.20 1.30 12.98
CA VAL A 264 -2.98 0.28 12.28
C VAL A 264 -2.98 0.67 10.79
N ALA A 265 -2.02 0.15 10.04
CA ALA A 265 -1.70 0.67 8.72
C ALA A 265 -1.15 -0.41 7.75
N GLY A 266 -1.69 -1.64 7.77
CA GLY A 266 -1.13 -2.73 6.97
C GLY A 266 0.33 -3.03 7.32
N MET A 267 0.77 -2.75 8.54
CA MET A 267 2.18 -2.79 8.93
C MET A 267 2.62 -4.18 9.38
N SER A 268 3.64 -4.73 8.71
CA SER A 268 4.25 -6.01 9.11
C SER A 268 5.15 -5.86 10.34
N PRO A 269 5.10 -6.80 11.31
CA PRO A 269 5.95 -6.82 12.49
C PRO A 269 7.34 -7.39 12.16
N THR A 270 8.09 -6.71 11.27
CA THR A 270 9.42 -7.15 10.91
C THR A 270 10.38 -7.11 12.11
N ALA A 271 11.39 -7.97 12.10
CA ALA A 271 12.38 -8.03 13.18
C ALA A 271 13.12 -6.71 13.41
N GLU A 272 13.18 -5.83 12.41
CA GLU A 272 13.77 -4.50 12.53
C GLU A 272 12.85 -3.56 13.30
N ARG A 273 11.58 -3.51 12.93
CA ARG A 273 10.57 -2.69 13.61
C ARG A 273 10.33 -3.13 15.05
N GLU A 274 10.39 -4.45 15.31
CA GLU A 274 10.29 -4.99 16.66
C GLU A 274 11.40 -4.54 17.60
N LYS A 275 12.50 -3.98 17.13
CA LYS A 275 13.53 -3.35 17.99
C LYS A 275 13.04 -2.02 18.57
N GLU A 276 12.21 -1.29 17.83
CA GLU A 276 11.78 0.08 18.15
C GLU A 276 10.40 0.10 18.83
N ILE A 277 9.45 -0.70 18.36
CA ILE A 277 8.08 -0.75 18.85
C ILE A 277 7.65 -2.17 19.20
N ASP A 278 6.56 -2.33 19.95
CA ASP A 278 5.92 -3.64 20.16
C ASP A 278 4.78 -3.84 19.15
N PHE A 279 4.50 -5.09 18.84
CA PHE A 279 3.37 -5.47 17.99
C PHE A 279 2.42 -6.39 18.73
N THR A 280 1.15 -6.33 18.37
CA THR A 280 0.15 -7.35 18.73
C THR A 280 0.40 -8.63 17.95
N GLN A 281 -0.42 -9.66 18.17
CA GLN A 281 -0.57 -10.74 17.20
C GLN A 281 -1.04 -10.19 15.84
N THR A 282 -0.77 -10.92 14.77
CA THR A 282 -1.23 -10.56 13.43
C THR A 282 -2.75 -10.63 13.33
N TYR A 283 -3.35 -9.63 12.69
CA TYR A 283 -4.80 -9.60 12.45
C TYR A 283 -5.18 -9.98 11.01
N TYR A 284 -4.20 -10.04 10.09
CA TYR A 284 -4.36 -10.54 8.73
C TYR A 284 -3.03 -11.03 8.16
N GLU A 285 -3.08 -12.01 7.24
CA GLU A 285 -1.93 -12.51 6.49
C GLU A 285 -2.32 -12.70 5.04
N SER A 286 -1.40 -12.44 4.11
CA SER A 286 -1.62 -12.56 2.67
C SER A 286 -0.39 -13.00 1.90
N ASN A 287 -0.56 -13.34 0.62
CA ASN A 287 0.54 -13.50 -0.30
C ASN A 287 1.02 -12.15 -0.83
N LEU A 288 2.33 -12.04 -1.10
CA LEU A 288 2.87 -10.98 -1.93
C LEU A 288 2.71 -11.37 -3.40
N VAL A 289 2.18 -10.46 -4.17
CA VAL A 289 1.94 -10.61 -5.61
C VAL A 289 2.56 -9.44 -6.37
N ILE A 290 2.59 -9.53 -7.69
CA ILE A 290 3.06 -8.43 -8.54
C ILE A 290 1.91 -7.98 -9.44
N ILE A 291 1.51 -6.73 -9.29
CA ILE A 291 0.51 -6.08 -10.13
C ILE A 291 1.19 -5.62 -11.43
N ILE A 292 0.57 -5.92 -12.57
CA ILE A 292 1.07 -5.65 -13.92
C ILE A 292 -0.04 -5.13 -14.83
N GLN A 293 0.31 -4.55 -15.98
CA GLN A 293 -0.65 -4.26 -17.06
C GLN A 293 -0.99 -5.55 -17.85
N LYS A 294 -2.28 -5.68 -18.27
CA LYS A 294 -2.73 -6.75 -19.18
C LYS A 294 -2.11 -6.65 -20.57
#